data_501445754fef682a77ad2c161da41562
#
_entry.id   501445754fef682a77ad2c161da41562
#
_cell.length_a   1.000
_cell.length_b   1.000
_cell.length_c   1.000
_cell.angle_alpha   90.00
_cell.angle_beta   90.00
_cell.angle_gamma   90.00
#
_symmetry.space_group_name_H-M   'P 1'
#
loop_
_entity.id
_entity.type
_entity.pdbx_description
1 polymer ?
#
loop_
_entity_poly.entity_id
_entity_poly.type
_entity_poly.pdbx_seq_one_letter_code
_entity_poly.pdbx_strand_id
1 'polypeptide(L)'
;MQGKIIKGIAGFYYVYGENEVLYECKAKGIFRKDNQKPLVGDNVEITVLNEQEREGNLTRILPRKNSLIRPAVANVDQAFVIFAMDNPKPNFMLLDRFLIMMEQADIPAVICFNKKDLATEKETQELYQTYQSCGYQVLLTSALEEEGIDEIHRILKGKTTVVAGPSGVGKSSLTNLLQAEVQMETGEISRKLKRGKHTTRHSQVIPVGENTFLMDTPGFSSLYLMDMEEQELKDYFPEFRKYDDQCRFQGCRHIHEPGCRVKEALEQGEISRIRYEDYLNLYEE
;
A
#
# COMPACT_ATOMS: atom_id res chain seq x y z
N MET A 1 23.08 6.56 -15.83
CA MET A 1 22.64 6.95 -14.47
C MET A 1 21.39 6.16 -14.14
N GLN A 2 21.25 5.69 -12.91
CA GLN A 2 20.05 5.00 -12.45
C GLN A 2 19.05 5.96 -11.81
N GLY A 3 17.79 5.55 -11.73
CA GLY A 3 16.72 6.30 -11.09
C GLY A 3 15.44 5.49 -11.03
N LYS A 4 14.40 6.10 -10.41
CA LYS A 4 13.07 5.52 -10.25
C LYS A 4 12.04 6.32 -11.05
N ILE A 5 11.18 5.65 -11.80
CA ILE A 5 10.04 6.30 -12.45
C ILE A 5 9.03 6.72 -11.37
N ILE A 6 8.85 8.02 -11.20
CA ILE A 6 7.88 8.55 -10.22
C ILE A 6 6.55 8.97 -10.85
N LYS A 7 6.51 9.15 -12.17
CA LYS A 7 5.31 9.55 -12.89
C LYS A 7 5.41 9.18 -14.36
N GLY A 8 4.27 8.82 -15.00
CA GLY A 8 4.19 8.58 -16.44
C GLY A 8 2.97 9.30 -17.02
N ILE A 9 3.16 10.18 -18.02
CA ILE A 9 2.08 10.92 -18.67
C ILE A 9 2.38 11.00 -20.18
N ALA A 10 1.41 10.61 -20.99
CA ALA A 10 1.43 10.79 -22.45
C ALA A 10 2.71 10.30 -23.15
N GLY A 11 3.33 9.23 -22.64
CA GLY A 11 4.57 8.66 -23.20
C GLY A 11 5.84 9.30 -22.67
N PHE A 12 5.76 10.27 -21.78
CA PHE A 12 6.88 10.81 -21.02
C PHE A 12 6.93 10.16 -19.64
N TYR A 13 8.15 9.93 -19.15
CA TYR A 13 8.43 9.34 -17.84
C TYR A 13 9.31 10.29 -17.04
N TYR A 14 8.83 10.64 -15.84
CA TYR A 14 9.59 11.46 -14.91
C TYR A 14 10.39 10.54 -14.01
N VAL A 15 11.71 10.61 -14.12
CA VAL A 15 12.65 9.74 -13.43
C VAL A 15 13.37 10.53 -12.34
N TYR A 16 13.22 10.10 -11.10
CA TYR A 16 14.00 10.60 -9.98
C TYR A 16 15.33 9.88 -9.94
N GLY A 17 16.39 10.58 -10.28
CA GLY A 17 17.74 10.02 -10.37
C GLY A 17 18.39 9.83 -9.01
N GLU A 18 19.43 9.00 -8.95
CA GLU A 18 20.26 8.78 -7.74
C GLU A 18 20.99 10.05 -7.25
N ASN A 19 21.05 11.10 -8.09
CA ASN A 19 21.54 12.44 -7.75
C ASN A 19 20.43 13.37 -7.22
N GLU A 20 19.25 12.82 -6.87
CA GLU A 20 18.06 13.54 -6.38
C GLU A 20 17.48 14.56 -7.37
N VAL A 21 17.85 14.47 -8.64
CA VAL A 21 17.34 15.35 -9.71
C VAL A 21 16.23 14.63 -10.48
N LEU A 22 15.16 15.37 -10.80
CA LEU A 22 14.05 14.90 -11.62
C LEU A 22 14.33 15.16 -13.09
N TYR A 23 14.32 14.10 -13.90
CA TYR A 23 14.52 14.14 -15.34
C TYR A 23 13.22 13.78 -16.08
N GLU A 24 12.91 14.55 -17.14
CA GLU A 24 11.86 14.20 -18.09
C GLU A 24 12.45 13.31 -19.18
N CYS A 25 12.00 12.06 -19.25
CA CYS A 25 12.56 11.05 -20.12
C CYS A 25 11.54 10.55 -21.15
N LYS A 26 12.01 10.30 -22.37
CA LYS A 26 11.26 9.57 -23.41
C LYS A 26 11.67 8.11 -23.40
N ALA A 27 10.70 7.20 -23.53
CA ALA A 27 11.00 5.78 -23.72
C ALA A 27 11.48 5.53 -25.14
N LYS A 28 12.62 4.85 -25.32
CA LYS A 28 13.09 4.40 -26.64
C LYS A 28 12.12 3.36 -27.21
N GLY A 29 12.00 3.30 -28.53
CA GLY A 29 11.10 2.37 -29.23
C GLY A 29 11.35 0.88 -28.95
N ILE A 30 12.51 0.51 -28.37
CA ILE A 30 12.87 -0.85 -27.99
C ILE A 30 11.88 -1.46 -27.01
N PHE A 31 11.32 -0.67 -26.07
CA PHE A 31 10.33 -1.16 -25.10
C PHE A 31 9.02 -1.62 -25.74
N ARG A 32 8.69 -1.09 -26.93
CA ARG A 32 7.52 -1.55 -27.70
C ARG A 32 7.80 -2.89 -28.39
N LYS A 33 9.04 -3.15 -28.78
CA LYS A 33 9.43 -4.42 -29.42
C LYS A 33 9.45 -5.56 -28.40
N ASP A 34 9.91 -5.29 -27.19
CA ASP A 34 10.05 -6.28 -26.13
C ASP A 34 8.74 -6.45 -25.32
N ASN A 35 7.64 -5.81 -25.75
CA ASN A 35 6.34 -5.78 -25.06
C ASN A 35 6.43 -5.41 -23.57
N GLN A 36 7.49 -4.66 -23.21
CA GLN A 36 7.77 -4.26 -21.83
C GLN A 36 7.36 -2.81 -21.61
N LYS A 37 6.19 -2.60 -21.01
CA LYS A 37 5.69 -1.26 -20.70
C LYS A 37 6.33 -0.75 -19.41
N PRO A 38 6.98 0.45 -19.41
CA PRO A 38 7.46 1.06 -18.18
C PRO A 38 6.29 1.39 -17.24
N LEU A 39 6.46 1.10 -15.95
CA LEU A 39 5.50 1.36 -14.90
C LEU A 39 6.04 2.41 -13.92
N VAL A 40 5.14 3.10 -13.25
CA VAL A 40 5.48 3.93 -12.11
C VAL A 40 6.05 3.01 -11.02
N GLY A 41 7.18 3.41 -10.42
CA GLY A 41 7.94 2.58 -9.48
C GLY A 41 9.05 1.74 -10.10
N ASP A 42 9.14 1.63 -11.44
CA ASP A 42 10.27 0.95 -12.08
C ASP A 42 11.60 1.62 -11.73
N ASN A 43 12.59 0.81 -11.37
CA ASN A 43 13.97 1.22 -11.36
C ASN A 43 14.52 1.14 -12.81
N VAL A 44 15.18 2.19 -13.24
CA VAL A 44 15.55 2.36 -14.67
C VAL A 44 16.95 2.91 -14.83
N GLU A 45 17.52 2.67 -16.00
CA GLU A 45 18.69 3.41 -16.48
C GLU A 45 18.25 4.48 -17.45
N ILE A 46 18.83 5.67 -17.31
CA ILE A 46 18.60 6.78 -18.22
C ILE A 46 19.93 7.31 -18.81
N THR A 47 19.85 7.84 -20.00
CA THR A 47 20.92 8.66 -20.59
C THR A 47 20.46 10.11 -20.54
N VAL A 48 21.15 10.95 -19.81
CA VAL A 48 20.90 12.40 -19.78
C VAL A 48 21.33 12.99 -21.12
N LEU A 49 20.45 13.74 -21.74
CA LEU A 49 20.67 14.44 -23.01
C LEU A 49 21.00 15.92 -22.77
N ASN A 50 20.33 16.52 -21.81
CA ASN A 50 20.53 17.93 -21.45
C ASN A 50 20.36 18.07 -19.93
N GLU A 51 21.44 18.42 -19.23
CA GLU A 51 21.44 18.60 -17.78
C GLU A 51 20.71 19.88 -17.35
N GLN A 52 20.80 20.95 -18.14
CA GLN A 52 20.14 22.23 -17.82
C GLN A 52 18.62 22.13 -17.94
N GLU A 53 18.15 21.49 -18.98
CA GLU A 53 16.74 21.24 -19.26
C GLU A 53 16.22 20.00 -18.48
N ARG A 54 17.12 19.19 -17.89
CA ARG A 54 16.82 17.94 -17.18
C ARG A 54 16.07 16.95 -18.08
N GLU A 55 16.52 16.80 -19.32
CA GLU A 55 15.95 15.89 -20.29
C GLU A 55 16.83 14.63 -20.46
N GLY A 56 16.16 13.49 -20.69
CA GLY A 56 16.84 12.22 -20.88
C GLY A 56 16.06 11.21 -21.73
N ASN A 57 16.72 10.10 -21.98
CA ASN A 57 16.09 8.92 -22.57
C ASN A 57 16.13 7.77 -21.57
N LEU A 58 15.00 7.10 -21.42
CA LEU A 58 14.90 5.83 -20.72
C LEU A 58 15.53 4.76 -21.60
N THR A 59 16.61 4.11 -21.12
CA THR A 59 17.40 3.16 -21.91
C THR A 59 17.16 1.71 -21.49
N ARG A 60 16.84 1.47 -20.22
CA ARG A 60 16.62 0.13 -19.68
C ARG A 60 15.67 0.16 -18.49
N ILE A 61 14.80 -0.85 -18.38
CA ILE A 61 14.04 -1.16 -17.16
C ILE A 61 14.82 -2.25 -16.44
N LEU A 62 15.15 -2.02 -15.17
CA LEU A 62 15.81 -3.00 -14.33
C LEU A 62 14.83 -4.10 -13.89
N PRO A 63 15.30 -5.29 -13.51
CA PRO A 63 14.42 -6.36 -13.03
C PRO A 63 13.49 -5.88 -11.91
N ARG A 64 12.21 -6.19 -12.06
CA ARG A 64 11.20 -5.88 -11.05
C ARG A 64 11.25 -6.89 -9.93
N LYS A 65 11.12 -6.43 -8.69
CA LYS A 65 10.84 -7.27 -7.52
C LYS A 65 9.41 -7.84 -7.60
N ASN A 66 8.46 -6.97 -7.91
CA ASN A 66 7.05 -7.28 -8.11
C ASN A 66 6.39 -6.23 -9.00
N SER A 67 5.15 -6.49 -9.39
CA SER A 67 4.31 -5.49 -10.04
C SER A 67 2.85 -5.76 -9.74
N LEU A 68 2.09 -4.69 -9.47
CA LEU A 68 0.63 -4.73 -9.34
C LEU A 68 -0.02 -4.39 -10.68
N ILE A 69 -1.19 -4.98 -10.94
CA ILE A 69 -1.98 -4.71 -12.16
C ILE A 69 -2.87 -3.49 -11.93
N ARG A 70 -3.46 -3.40 -10.76
CA ARG A 70 -4.33 -2.30 -10.32
C ARG A 70 -4.03 -1.94 -8.86
N PRO A 71 -3.36 -0.79 -8.66
CA PRO A 71 -2.80 0.13 -9.67
C PRO A 71 -1.61 -0.48 -10.44
N ALA A 72 -1.39 -0.01 -11.69
CA ALA A 72 -0.25 -0.45 -12.49
C ALA A 72 1.05 0.20 -11.99
N VAL A 73 1.68 -0.42 -10.99
CA VAL A 73 2.92 0.03 -10.33
C VAL A 73 3.89 -1.13 -10.14
N ALA A 74 5.16 -0.83 -9.93
CA ALA A 74 6.22 -1.83 -9.76
C ALA A 74 7.09 -1.54 -8.53
N ASN A 75 7.81 -2.56 -8.07
CA ASN A 75 8.80 -2.49 -6.99
C ASN A 75 8.22 -1.92 -5.68
N VAL A 76 7.06 -2.44 -5.28
CA VAL A 76 6.41 -2.12 -4.00
C VAL A 76 7.05 -2.97 -2.90
N ASP A 77 7.48 -2.34 -1.80
CA ASP A 77 8.05 -3.03 -0.66
C ASP A 77 7.01 -3.35 0.41
N GLN A 78 5.98 -2.50 0.54
CA GLN A 78 4.88 -2.70 1.49
C GLN A 78 3.66 -1.86 1.09
N ALA A 79 2.50 -2.20 1.67
CA ALA A 79 1.29 -1.40 1.61
C ALA A 79 1.04 -0.69 2.94
N PHE A 80 0.64 0.57 2.88
CA PHE A 80 0.20 1.36 4.02
C PHE A 80 -1.30 1.59 3.89
N VAL A 81 -2.08 0.78 4.61
CA VAL A 81 -3.54 0.70 4.50
C VAL A 81 -4.15 1.59 5.58
N ILE A 82 -4.69 2.74 5.17
CA ILE A 82 -5.17 3.79 6.08
C ILE A 82 -6.68 3.75 6.18
N PHE A 83 -7.19 3.61 7.41
CA PHE A 83 -8.59 3.76 7.78
C PHE A 83 -8.71 4.83 8.87
N ALA A 84 -9.89 5.45 8.98
CA ALA A 84 -10.16 6.36 10.09
C ALA A 84 -10.81 5.60 11.24
N MET A 85 -10.53 5.99 12.49
CA MET A 85 -11.23 5.48 13.66
C MET A 85 -12.71 5.89 13.66
N ASP A 86 -12.98 7.12 13.19
CA ASP A 86 -14.34 7.63 12.90
C ASP A 86 -14.29 8.69 11.81
N ASN A 87 -15.44 9.01 11.24
CA ASN A 87 -15.66 10.04 10.22
C ASN A 87 -14.69 9.94 8.99
N PRO A 88 -14.81 8.92 8.14
CA PRO A 88 -15.88 7.92 8.10
C PRO A 88 -15.61 6.76 9.07
N LYS A 89 -16.70 6.13 9.55
CA LYS A 89 -16.57 4.87 10.31
C LYS A 89 -15.84 3.82 9.48
N PRO A 90 -14.95 3.02 10.09
CA PRO A 90 -14.22 2.00 9.37
C PRO A 90 -15.17 0.93 8.82
N ASN A 91 -15.00 0.59 7.56
CA ASN A 91 -15.61 -0.57 6.94
C ASN A 91 -14.59 -1.71 6.97
N PHE A 92 -14.75 -2.65 7.93
CA PHE A 92 -13.80 -3.73 8.15
C PHE A 92 -13.77 -4.70 6.97
N MET A 93 -14.90 -5.01 6.35
CA MET A 93 -14.97 -5.80 5.13
C MET A 93 -14.09 -5.20 4.02
N LEU A 94 -14.11 -3.88 3.86
CA LEU A 94 -13.25 -3.21 2.88
C LEU A 94 -11.78 -3.28 3.29
N LEU A 95 -11.46 -3.14 4.59
CA LEU A 95 -10.10 -3.30 5.09
C LEU A 95 -9.59 -4.72 4.81
N ASP A 96 -10.39 -5.73 5.10
CA ASP A 96 -10.02 -7.12 4.91
C ASP A 96 -9.82 -7.47 3.43
N ARG A 97 -10.61 -6.91 2.53
CA ARG A 97 -10.35 -7.01 1.07
C ARG A 97 -9.00 -6.43 0.68
N PHE A 98 -8.60 -5.28 1.26
CA PHE A 98 -7.26 -4.73 1.02
C PHE A 98 -6.16 -5.68 1.51
N LEU A 99 -6.34 -6.26 2.70
CA LEU A 99 -5.38 -7.18 3.27
C LEU A 99 -5.24 -8.45 2.44
N ILE A 100 -6.37 -9.06 2.02
CA ILE A 100 -6.36 -10.24 1.13
C ILE A 100 -5.64 -9.94 -0.18
N MET A 101 -5.90 -8.78 -0.79
CA MET A 101 -5.22 -8.39 -2.03
C MET A 101 -3.70 -8.23 -1.82
N MET A 102 -3.26 -7.76 -0.66
CA MET A 102 -1.83 -7.67 -0.35
C MET A 102 -1.22 -9.05 -0.08
N GLU A 103 -1.92 -9.94 0.61
CA GLU A 103 -1.51 -11.34 0.78
C GLU A 103 -1.39 -12.05 -0.58
N GLN A 104 -2.37 -11.88 -1.49
CA GLN A 104 -2.30 -12.44 -2.86
C GLN A 104 -1.10 -11.93 -3.66
N ALA A 105 -0.68 -10.70 -3.41
CA ALA A 105 0.45 -10.08 -4.10
C ALA A 105 1.80 -10.33 -3.40
N ASP A 106 1.82 -11.03 -2.27
CA ASP A 106 2.99 -11.21 -1.39
C ASP A 106 3.62 -9.86 -0.99
N ILE A 107 2.76 -8.88 -0.65
CA ILE A 107 3.16 -7.54 -0.23
C ILE A 107 2.79 -7.36 1.24
N PRO A 108 3.76 -7.16 2.14
CA PRO A 108 3.48 -6.87 3.55
C PRO A 108 2.57 -5.65 3.71
N ALA A 109 1.53 -5.76 4.54
CA ALA A 109 0.62 -4.67 4.84
C ALA A 109 0.87 -4.12 6.25
N VAL A 110 0.88 -2.79 6.35
CA VAL A 110 0.84 -2.03 7.61
C VAL A 110 -0.50 -1.32 7.68
N ILE A 111 -1.24 -1.55 8.74
CA ILE A 111 -2.55 -0.94 8.97
C ILE A 111 -2.36 0.35 9.78
N CYS A 112 -2.97 1.44 9.33
CA CYS A 112 -2.97 2.70 10.05
C CYS A 112 -4.41 3.12 10.35
N PHE A 113 -4.77 3.16 11.62
CA PHE A 113 -6.00 3.78 12.07
C PHE A 113 -5.74 5.24 12.41
N ASN A 114 -6.09 6.11 11.48
CA ASN A 114 -5.94 7.56 11.61
C ASN A 114 -7.16 8.17 12.31
N LYS A 115 -7.05 9.44 12.73
CA LYS A 115 -8.06 10.18 13.50
C LYS A 115 -8.36 9.53 14.87
N LYS A 116 -7.29 9.08 15.52
CA LYS A 116 -7.33 8.54 16.90
C LYS A 116 -8.00 9.51 17.86
N ASP A 117 -7.87 10.81 17.62
CA ASP A 117 -8.51 11.90 18.35
C ASP A 117 -10.04 11.84 18.38
N LEU A 118 -10.68 11.08 17.47
CA LEU A 118 -12.14 10.90 17.40
C LEU A 118 -12.65 9.64 18.11
N ALA A 119 -11.76 8.81 18.69
CA ALA A 119 -12.12 7.54 19.30
C ALA A 119 -11.73 7.50 20.78
N THR A 120 -12.42 6.66 21.54
CA THR A 120 -12.04 6.38 22.92
C THR A 120 -10.81 5.46 22.97
N GLU A 121 -10.07 5.50 24.07
CA GLU A 121 -8.92 4.61 24.28
C GLU A 121 -9.30 3.12 24.19
N LYS A 122 -10.50 2.78 24.66
CA LYS A 122 -11.02 1.41 24.58
C LYS A 122 -11.21 0.96 23.12
N GLU A 123 -11.88 1.76 22.30
CA GLU A 123 -12.12 1.45 20.89
C GLU A 123 -10.79 1.35 20.13
N THR A 124 -9.88 2.23 20.42
CA THR A 124 -8.53 2.24 19.83
C THR A 124 -7.78 0.96 20.14
N GLN A 125 -7.81 0.55 21.42
CA GLN A 125 -7.12 -0.65 21.88
C GLN A 125 -7.76 -1.93 21.33
N GLU A 126 -9.09 -1.99 21.24
CA GLU A 126 -9.80 -3.13 20.65
C GLU A 126 -9.42 -3.34 19.17
N LEU A 127 -9.41 -2.28 18.35
CA LEU A 127 -9.02 -2.39 16.96
C LEU A 127 -7.53 -2.72 16.80
N TYR A 128 -6.67 -2.10 17.59
CA TYR A 128 -5.25 -2.42 17.61
C TYR A 128 -5.02 -3.92 17.86
N GLN A 129 -5.63 -4.46 18.92
CA GLN A 129 -5.47 -5.87 19.27
C GLN A 129 -6.06 -6.81 18.21
N THR A 130 -7.22 -6.46 17.62
CA THR A 130 -7.87 -7.25 16.59
C THR A 130 -6.90 -7.55 15.43
N TYR A 131 -6.25 -6.54 14.88
CA TYR A 131 -5.39 -6.74 13.70
C TYR A 131 -3.95 -7.13 14.06
N GLN A 132 -3.46 -6.72 15.23
CA GLN A 132 -2.14 -7.17 15.71
C GLN A 132 -2.14 -8.68 15.98
N SER A 133 -3.23 -9.23 16.55
CA SER A 133 -3.34 -10.68 16.78
C SER A 133 -3.35 -11.50 15.50
N CYS A 134 -3.75 -10.89 14.38
CA CYS A 134 -3.68 -11.48 13.04
C CYS A 134 -2.27 -11.44 12.42
N GLY A 135 -1.28 -10.84 13.09
CA GLY A 135 0.09 -10.72 12.63
C GLY A 135 0.40 -9.45 11.83
N TYR A 136 -0.55 -8.52 11.69
CA TYR A 136 -0.31 -7.25 11.01
C TYR A 136 0.36 -6.24 11.94
N GLN A 137 1.23 -5.40 11.37
CA GLN A 137 1.69 -4.21 12.05
C GLN A 137 0.58 -3.16 12.03
N VAL A 138 0.22 -2.63 13.21
CA VAL A 138 -0.86 -1.66 13.37
C VAL A 138 -0.31 -0.36 13.95
N LEU A 139 -0.69 0.76 13.35
CA LEU A 139 -0.41 2.11 13.83
C LEU A 139 -1.70 2.82 14.21
N LEU A 140 -1.61 3.63 15.25
CA LEU A 140 -2.66 4.53 15.70
C LEU A 140 -2.15 5.96 15.56
N THR A 141 -2.82 6.78 14.74
CA THR A 141 -2.32 8.12 14.39
C THR A 141 -3.42 9.17 14.47
N SER A 142 -3.03 10.42 14.70
CA SER A 142 -3.85 11.60 14.44
C SER A 142 -3.07 12.56 13.57
N ALA A 143 -3.48 12.72 12.32
CA ALA A 143 -2.90 13.74 11.45
C ALA A 143 -3.24 15.17 11.90
N LEU A 144 -4.29 15.35 12.69
CA LEU A 144 -4.69 16.64 13.23
C LEU A 144 -3.78 17.07 14.39
N GLU A 145 -3.42 16.13 15.26
CA GLU A 145 -2.60 16.35 16.45
C GLU A 145 -1.12 15.98 16.21
N GLU A 146 -0.78 15.60 14.98
CA GLU A 146 0.56 15.15 14.56
C GLU A 146 1.08 13.95 15.39
N GLU A 147 0.17 13.14 15.94
CA GLU A 147 0.50 11.98 16.77
C GLU A 147 0.81 10.75 15.91
N GLY A 148 1.90 10.02 16.23
CA GLY A 148 2.31 8.79 15.55
C GLY A 148 3.08 9.01 14.24
N ILE A 149 3.42 10.26 13.87
CA ILE A 149 4.11 10.59 12.62
C ILE A 149 5.53 10.02 12.60
N ASP A 150 6.28 10.14 13.69
CA ASP A 150 7.63 9.55 13.83
C ASP A 150 7.65 8.04 13.59
N GLU A 151 6.58 7.34 14.01
CA GLU A 151 6.44 5.91 13.79
C GLU A 151 6.21 5.59 12.31
N ILE A 152 5.38 6.40 11.64
CA ILE A 152 5.20 6.28 10.19
C ILE A 152 6.55 6.45 9.50
N HIS A 153 7.34 7.47 9.83
CA HIS A 153 8.66 7.69 9.23
C HIS A 153 9.58 6.48 9.40
N ARG A 154 9.64 5.89 10.61
CA ARG A 154 10.46 4.70 10.88
C ARG A 154 10.07 3.51 10.01
N ILE A 155 8.77 3.28 9.80
CA ILE A 155 8.24 2.16 9.03
C ILE A 155 8.45 2.37 7.53
N LEU A 156 8.35 3.60 7.04
CA LEU A 156 8.50 3.95 5.63
C LEU A 156 9.96 4.02 5.17
N LYS A 157 10.91 4.25 6.08
CA LYS A 157 12.31 4.52 5.77
C LYS A 157 12.93 3.49 4.83
N GLY A 158 13.49 3.97 3.73
CA GLY A 158 14.18 3.15 2.72
C GLY A 158 13.25 2.27 1.88
N LYS A 159 11.93 2.49 1.92
CA LYS A 159 10.95 1.64 1.24
C LYS A 159 10.11 2.42 0.23
N THR A 160 9.63 1.68 -0.75
CA THR A 160 8.59 2.13 -1.67
C THR A 160 7.25 1.58 -1.19
N THR A 161 6.40 2.46 -0.68
CA THR A 161 5.15 2.10 0.01
C THR A 161 3.94 2.55 -0.80
N VAL A 162 3.05 1.62 -1.14
CA VAL A 162 1.75 1.96 -1.75
C VAL A 162 0.77 2.39 -0.66
N VAL A 163 0.08 3.51 -0.87
CA VAL A 163 -0.93 4.02 0.07
C VAL A 163 -2.31 3.59 -0.39
N ALA A 164 -3.05 2.94 0.49
CA ALA A 164 -4.40 2.42 0.24
C ALA A 164 -5.39 2.92 1.31
N GLY A 165 -6.68 2.84 1.00
CA GLY A 165 -7.76 3.17 1.94
C GLY A 165 -8.85 4.05 1.32
N PRO A 166 -10.04 4.13 1.93
CA PRO A 166 -11.20 4.85 1.42
C PRO A 166 -11.00 6.37 1.40
N SER A 167 -11.91 7.09 0.78
CA SER A 167 -11.90 8.55 0.78
C SER A 167 -12.20 9.10 2.18
N GLY A 168 -11.58 10.23 2.53
CA GLY A 168 -11.86 10.93 3.78
C GLY A 168 -11.14 10.41 5.03
N VAL A 169 -10.33 9.33 4.95
CA VAL A 169 -9.60 8.77 6.11
C VAL A 169 -8.35 9.57 6.50
N GLY A 170 -7.95 10.58 5.71
CA GLY A 170 -6.81 11.43 6.01
C GLY A 170 -5.52 11.06 5.28
N LYS A 171 -5.57 10.25 4.20
CA LYS A 171 -4.38 9.90 3.38
C LYS A 171 -3.57 11.13 2.96
N SER A 172 -4.25 12.12 2.37
CA SER A 172 -3.58 13.35 1.91
C SER A 172 -3.01 14.17 3.06
N SER A 173 -3.68 14.19 4.22
CA SER A 173 -3.17 14.90 5.40
C SER A 173 -1.88 14.27 5.91
N LEU A 174 -1.86 12.95 6.10
CA LEU A 174 -0.65 12.20 6.48
C LEU A 174 0.47 12.38 5.44
N THR A 175 0.15 12.23 4.15
CA THR A 175 1.15 12.42 3.08
C THR A 175 1.74 13.83 3.09
N ASN A 176 0.91 14.86 3.33
CA ASN A 176 1.39 16.24 3.40
C ASN A 176 2.30 16.48 4.61
N LEU A 177 2.00 15.92 5.77
CA LEU A 177 2.88 15.99 6.94
C LEU A 177 4.24 15.36 6.64
N LEU A 178 4.25 14.13 6.12
CA LEU A 178 5.48 13.43 5.74
C LEU A 178 6.30 14.18 4.69
N GLN A 179 5.66 14.89 3.75
CA GLN A 179 6.35 15.73 2.77
C GLN A 179 6.86 17.04 3.35
N ALA A 180 6.15 17.63 4.30
CA ALA A 180 6.54 18.92 4.89
C ALA A 180 7.87 18.82 5.63
N GLU A 181 8.10 17.72 6.34
CA GLU A 181 9.37 17.48 7.04
C GLU A 181 10.54 17.36 6.07
N VAL A 182 10.39 16.60 4.98
CA VAL A 182 11.42 16.48 3.94
C VAL A 182 11.72 17.81 3.25
N GLN A 183 10.69 18.66 3.05
CA GLN A 183 10.88 20.00 2.45
C GLN A 183 11.62 20.95 3.39
N MET A 184 11.45 20.80 4.70
CA MET A 184 12.21 21.57 5.69
C MET A 184 13.70 21.18 5.68
N GLU A 185 14.02 19.91 5.45
CA GLU A 185 15.38 19.41 5.40
C GLU A 185 16.11 19.70 4.07
N THR A 186 15.40 19.65 2.93
CA THR A 186 16.01 19.69 1.59
C THR A 186 15.77 20.95 0.75
N GLY A 187 14.91 21.86 1.19
CA GLY A 187 14.75 23.23 0.66
C GLY A 187 14.24 23.45 -0.78
N GLU A 188 14.30 22.52 -1.72
CA GLU A 188 14.07 22.82 -3.15
C GLU A 188 13.17 21.90 -4.00
N ILE A 189 12.89 20.66 -3.58
CA ILE A 189 12.24 19.65 -4.46
C ILE A 189 10.77 19.98 -4.78
N SER A 190 10.13 20.81 -3.98
CA SER A 190 8.68 21.00 -3.93
C SER A 190 8.04 21.82 -5.05
N ARG A 191 8.78 22.73 -5.73
CA ARG A 191 8.15 23.71 -6.63
C ARG A 191 7.60 23.16 -7.95
N LYS A 192 8.17 22.08 -8.50
CA LYS A 192 7.71 21.48 -9.76
C LYS A 192 6.58 20.47 -9.57
N LEU A 193 6.49 19.79 -8.40
CA LEU A 193 5.44 18.83 -8.09
C LEU A 193 4.08 19.49 -7.77
N LYS A 194 4.08 20.74 -7.26
CA LYS A 194 2.87 21.48 -6.88
C LYS A 194 1.96 21.94 -8.06
N ARG A 195 2.35 21.77 -9.31
CA ARG A 195 1.54 22.19 -10.49
C ARG A 195 0.44 21.21 -10.92
N GLY A 196 -0.07 20.39 -10.04
CA GLY A 196 -1.16 19.45 -10.34
C GLY A 196 -2.24 19.46 -9.28
N LYS A 197 -2.84 20.62 -8.95
CA LYS A 197 -4.12 20.64 -8.23
C LYS A 197 -5.21 20.15 -9.18
N HIS A 198 -5.92 19.11 -8.76
CA HIS A 198 -7.15 18.51 -9.27
C HIS A 198 -7.04 17.26 -10.17
N THR A 199 -7.70 16.20 -9.67
CA THR A 199 -8.01 14.91 -10.30
C THR A 199 -6.82 14.06 -10.73
N THR A 200 -6.20 13.39 -9.77
CA THR A 200 -5.22 12.33 -9.98
C THR A 200 -5.91 11.11 -10.62
N ARG A 201 -5.89 11.03 -11.97
CA ARG A 201 -6.23 9.81 -12.72
C ARG A 201 -5.02 8.87 -12.92
N HIS A 202 -3.84 9.25 -12.43
CA HIS A 202 -2.58 8.53 -12.66
C HIS A 202 -1.87 8.29 -11.33
N SER A 203 -1.32 7.09 -11.17
CA SER A 203 -0.44 6.77 -10.05
C SER A 203 0.78 7.70 -10.05
N GLN A 204 1.15 8.19 -8.89
CA GLN A 204 2.31 9.05 -8.68
C GLN A 204 3.12 8.56 -7.49
N VAL A 205 4.44 8.56 -7.62
CA VAL A 205 5.36 8.31 -6.52
C VAL A 205 5.84 9.64 -5.96
N ILE A 206 5.81 9.75 -4.67
CA ILE A 206 6.15 10.94 -3.89
C ILE A 206 7.35 10.60 -3.04
N PRO A 207 8.51 11.25 -3.22
CA PRO A 207 9.63 11.09 -2.30
C PRO A 207 9.28 11.74 -0.95
N VAL A 208 9.50 11.00 0.14
CA VAL A 208 9.24 11.41 1.51
C VAL A 208 10.44 11.14 2.43
N GLY A 209 11.63 11.04 1.87
CA GLY A 209 12.91 10.83 2.54
C GLY A 209 13.94 10.20 1.63
N GLU A 210 15.15 10.01 2.15
CA GLU A 210 16.21 9.33 1.43
C GLU A 210 15.76 7.91 1.06
N ASN A 211 15.78 7.58 -0.24
CA ASN A 211 15.29 6.30 -0.78
C ASN A 211 13.89 5.87 -0.28
N THR A 212 13.09 6.83 0.18
CA THR A 212 11.78 6.59 0.78
C THR A 212 10.69 7.19 -0.10
N PHE A 213 9.76 6.35 -0.54
CA PHE A 213 8.76 6.75 -1.53
C PHE A 213 7.36 6.32 -1.12
N LEU A 214 6.39 7.23 -1.26
CA LEU A 214 4.96 6.90 -1.20
C LEU A 214 4.38 6.85 -2.60
N MET A 215 3.60 5.83 -2.89
CA MET A 215 2.80 5.72 -4.10
C MET A 215 1.35 6.09 -3.80
N ASP A 216 0.96 7.30 -4.21
CA ASP A 216 -0.44 7.69 -4.21
C ASP A 216 -1.12 7.15 -5.47
N THR A 217 -2.05 6.24 -5.27
CA THR A 217 -2.69 5.51 -6.35
C THR A 217 -4.20 5.75 -6.30
N PRO A 218 -4.71 6.66 -7.13
CA PRO A 218 -6.15 6.85 -7.24
C PRO A 218 -6.81 5.57 -7.79
N GLY A 219 -7.89 5.14 -7.15
CA GLY A 219 -8.66 3.98 -7.60
C GLY A 219 -8.47 2.71 -6.77
N PHE A 220 -7.68 2.71 -5.71
CA PHE A 220 -7.69 1.65 -4.70
C PHE A 220 -9.02 1.55 -3.92
N SER A 221 -9.99 2.40 -4.24
CA SER A 221 -11.34 2.36 -3.65
C SER A 221 -12.28 1.35 -4.30
N SER A 222 -11.90 0.79 -5.46
CA SER A 222 -12.69 -0.22 -6.20
C SER A 222 -11.88 -1.51 -6.24
N LEU A 223 -11.95 -2.27 -5.15
CA LEU A 223 -11.23 -3.53 -5.03
C LEU A 223 -12.04 -4.65 -5.64
N TYR A 224 -11.50 -5.21 -6.68
CA TYR A 224 -11.86 -6.56 -7.11
C TYR A 224 -10.79 -7.49 -6.54
N LEU A 225 -11.20 -8.43 -5.69
CA LEU A 225 -10.34 -9.58 -5.38
C LEU A 225 -10.00 -10.23 -6.73
N MET A 226 -8.73 -10.57 -6.94
CA MET A 226 -8.35 -11.29 -8.15
C MET A 226 -9.10 -12.62 -8.16
N ASP A 227 -9.36 -13.17 -9.36
CA ASP A 227 -10.00 -14.46 -9.53
C ASP A 227 -9.36 -15.48 -8.58
N MET A 228 -10.12 -15.90 -7.59
CA MET A 228 -9.69 -16.74 -6.48
C MET A 228 -10.76 -17.79 -6.29
N GLU A 229 -10.34 -19.05 -6.12
CA GLU A 229 -11.26 -20.11 -5.75
C GLU A 229 -11.73 -19.90 -4.31
N GLU A 230 -13.01 -20.15 -4.01
CA GLU A 230 -13.57 -20.03 -2.65
C GLU A 230 -12.71 -20.77 -1.60
N GLN A 231 -12.10 -21.90 -1.99
CA GLN A 231 -11.27 -22.74 -1.13
C GLN A 231 -9.94 -22.08 -0.73
N GLU A 232 -9.44 -21.13 -1.53
CA GLU A 232 -8.18 -20.44 -1.30
C GLU A 232 -8.34 -19.26 -0.33
N LEU A 233 -9.58 -18.76 -0.12
CA LEU A 233 -9.83 -17.58 0.70
C LEU A 233 -9.21 -17.70 2.10
N LYS A 234 -9.28 -18.88 2.73
CA LYS A 234 -8.73 -19.12 4.06
C LYS A 234 -7.22 -18.88 4.15
N ASP A 235 -6.48 -19.10 3.04
CA ASP A 235 -5.03 -18.95 3.00
C ASP A 235 -4.58 -17.49 3.10
N TYR A 236 -5.51 -16.57 2.79
CA TYR A 236 -5.31 -15.11 2.89
C TYR A 236 -5.75 -14.51 4.23
N PHE A 237 -6.08 -15.37 5.21
CA PHE A 237 -6.29 -14.99 6.61
C PHE A 237 -5.13 -15.54 7.46
N PRO A 238 -4.06 -14.74 7.69
CA PRO A 238 -2.84 -15.24 8.33
C PRO A 238 -3.07 -15.86 9.69
N GLU A 239 -4.07 -15.37 10.43
CA GLU A 239 -4.46 -15.88 11.73
C GLU A 239 -5.00 -17.32 11.71
N PHE A 240 -5.49 -17.81 10.57
CA PHE A 240 -5.96 -19.19 10.43
C PHE A 240 -4.82 -20.20 10.26
N ARG A 241 -3.68 -19.76 9.69
CA ARG A 241 -2.52 -20.62 9.38
C ARG A 241 -2.03 -21.42 10.59
N LYS A 242 -2.12 -20.83 11.80
CA LYS A 242 -1.73 -21.49 13.05
C LYS A 242 -2.58 -22.72 13.39
N TYR A 243 -3.80 -22.78 12.90
CA TYR A 243 -4.82 -23.77 13.29
C TYR A 243 -5.24 -24.70 12.15
N ASP A 244 -4.99 -24.35 10.89
CA ASP A 244 -5.52 -25.05 9.71
C ASP A 244 -5.11 -26.52 9.67
N ASP A 245 -3.84 -26.84 9.87
CA ASP A 245 -3.32 -28.22 9.89
C ASP A 245 -3.80 -29.06 11.09
N GLN A 246 -4.47 -28.44 12.06
CA GLN A 246 -4.95 -29.09 13.28
C GLN A 246 -6.45 -29.45 13.22
N CYS A 247 -7.12 -29.10 12.13
CA CYS A 247 -8.53 -29.46 11.93
C CYS A 247 -8.70 -30.95 11.74
N ARG A 248 -9.87 -31.47 12.15
CA ARG A 248 -10.20 -32.89 11.98
C ARG A 248 -10.19 -33.34 10.52
N PHE A 249 -10.54 -32.47 9.59
CA PHE A 249 -10.64 -32.77 8.16
C PHE A 249 -9.57 -32.02 7.38
N GLN A 250 -8.88 -32.71 6.49
CA GLN A 250 -8.02 -32.06 5.51
C GLN A 250 -8.86 -31.20 4.56
N GLY A 251 -8.37 -30.00 4.23
CA GLY A 251 -9.11 -29.04 3.41
C GLY A 251 -10.34 -28.45 4.10
N CYS A 252 -10.33 -28.37 5.43
CA CYS A 252 -11.36 -27.69 6.21
C CYS A 252 -11.50 -26.25 5.72
N ARG A 253 -12.73 -25.81 5.47
CA ARG A 253 -13.06 -24.43 5.07
C ARG A 253 -13.34 -23.54 6.27
N HIS A 254 -13.34 -24.10 7.48
CA HIS A 254 -13.61 -23.44 8.77
C HIS A 254 -15.02 -22.83 8.89
N ILE A 255 -15.99 -23.36 8.14
CA ILE A 255 -17.39 -22.87 8.12
C ILE A 255 -18.32 -23.81 8.88
N HIS A 256 -18.56 -25.00 8.35
CA HIS A 256 -19.54 -25.95 8.90
C HIS A 256 -18.92 -27.20 9.49
N GLU A 257 -17.64 -27.45 9.25
CA GLU A 257 -16.98 -28.69 9.61
C GLU A 257 -16.91 -28.88 11.13
N PRO A 258 -17.26 -30.07 11.64
CA PRO A 258 -17.12 -30.39 13.06
C PRO A 258 -15.63 -30.65 13.40
N GLY A 259 -15.22 -30.23 14.61
CA GLY A 259 -13.83 -30.37 15.05
C GLY A 259 -12.88 -29.44 14.28
N CYS A 260 -13.36 -28.25 13.93
CA CYS A 260 -12.58 -27.20 13.30
C CYS A 260 -11.81 -26.40 14.36
N ARG A 261 -10.48 -26.41 14.29
CA ARG A 261 -9.62 -25.72 15.25
C ARG A 261 -9.69 -24.20 15.13
N VAL A 262 -9.95 -23.65 13.94
CA VAL A 262 -10.19 -22.21 13.76
C VAL A 262 -11.45 -21.75 14.51
N LYS A 263 -12.54 -22.56 14.46
CA LYS A 263 -13.78 -22.25 15.20
C LYS A 263 -13.60 -22.41 16.72
N GLU A 264 -12.83 -23.37 17.16
CA GLU A 264 -12.47 -23.50 18.58
C GLU A 264 -11.63 -22.32 19.06
N ALA A 265 -10.66 -21.86 18.26
CA ALA A 265 -9.86 -20.67 18.55
C ALA A 265 -10.70 -19.38 18.56
N LEU A 266 -11.72 -19.29 17.69
CA LEU A 266 -12.68 -18.18 17.72
C LEU A 266 -13.50 -18.19 19.04
N GLU A 267 -13.98 -19.36 19.47
CA GLU A 267 -14.73 -19.50 20.73
C GLU A 267 -13.86 -19.14 21.95
N GLN A 268 -12.57 -19.40 21.88
CA GLN A 268 -11.58 -19.07 22.92
C GLN A 268 -11.12 -17.60 22.87
N GLY A 269 -11.53 -16.84 21.84
CA GLY A 269 -11.15 -15.45 21.64
C GLY A 269 -9.70 -15.27 21.10
N GLU A 270 -9.07 -16.34 20.61
CA GLU A 270 -7.75 -16.30 19.98
C GLU A 270 -7.80 -15.78 18.53
N ILE A 271 -8.97 -15.88 17.89
CA ILE A 271 -9.29 -15.30 16.59
C ILE A 271 -10.36 -14.23 16.78
N SER A 272 -10.20 -13.09 16.13
CA SER A 272 -11.17 -11.99 16.18
C SER A 272 -12.49 -12.39 15.53
N ARG A 273 -13.59 -12.10 16.23
CA ARG A 273 -14.94 -12.32 15.70
C ARG A 273 -15.20 -11.47 14.46
N ILE A 274 -14.74 -10.21 14.43
CA ILE A 274 -14.88 -9.32 13.28
C ILE A 274 -14.24 -9.97 12.05
N ARG A 275 -13.01 -10.43 12.15
CA ARG A 275 -12.26 -11.05 11.06
C ARG A 275 -12.91 -12.34 10.57
N TYR A 276 -13.41 -13.15 11.50
CA TYR A 276 -14.09 -14.39 11.12
C TYR A 276 -15.44 -14.14 10.44
N GLU A 277 -16.21 -13.14 10.89
CA GLU A 277 -17.46 -12.72 10.26
C GLU A 277 -17.21 -12.18 8.83
N ASP A 278 -16.16 -11.37 8.65
CA ASP A 278 -15.75 -10.90 7.33
C ASP A 278 -15.28 -12.05 6.42
N TYR A 279 -14.59 -13.05 6.95
CA TYR A 279 -14.26 -14.28 6.23
C TYR A 279 -15.51 -14.99 5.70
N LEU A 280 -16.52 -15.19 6.55
CA LEU A 280 -17.77 -15.84 6.15
C LEU A 280 -18.51 -15.05 5.06
N ASN A 281 -18.61 -13.72 5.24
CA ASN A 281 -19.27 -12.85 4.26
C ASN A 281 -18.54 -12.86 2.90
N LEU A 282 -17.21 -12.87 2.91
CA LEU A 282 -16.39 -12.93 1.68
C LEU A 282 -16.46 -14.30 0.99
N TYR A 283 -16.72 -15.36 1.77
CA TYR A 283 -16.88 -16.70 1.24
C TYR A 283 -18.24 -16.87 0.52
N GLU A 284 -19.28 -16.15 0.94
CA GLU A 284 -20.63 -16.20 0.37
C GLU A 284 -20.82 -15.33 -0.88
N GLU A 285 -19.88 -14.41 -1.19
CA GLU A 285 -19.91 -13.53 -2.38
C GLU A 285 -19.46 -14.24 -3.65
#